data_f07a06ead0ace69bbd75b7ab2ffe8681
#
_entry.id   f07a06ead0ace69bbd75b7ab2ffe8681
#
_cell.length_a   1.000
_cell.length_b   1.000
_cell.length_c   1.000
_cell.angle_alpha   90.00
_cell.angle_beta   90.00
_cell.angle_gamma   90.00
#
_symmetry.space_group_name_H-M   'P 1'
#
loop_
_entity.id
_entity.type
_entity.pdbx_description
1 polymer ?
#
loop_
_entity_poly.entity_id
_entity_poly.type
_entity_poly.pdbx_seq_one_letter_code
_entity_poly.pdbx_strand_id
1 'polypeptide(L)'
;IVVRLVGSEMCIRDSTSGSKSTLDVFLITAALMIGTAGLPHVIVRFFTVKKVSDARKSAGWALLFIAILYTTAPAIAVFARTNLIETVSEKEYSTMPYWFKKWEDTGLLKYDDKNDDNIIQYLGDEQLNELTIDKDIMVLANPEIAQLPNWVIALLAAGAIAAALSTAAGLLLVISSSISHDLIKRMVKPDISDKGELIAARISAFFAVLLAGYFGINPPDFVAATVALAFGLAAASFFPAIVLGIFYKKMNKEGAI
;
A
#
# COMPACT_ATOMS: atom_id res chain seq x y z
N ILE A 1 -13.94 19.60 15.83
CA ILE A 1 -13.70 18.19 16.16
C ILE A 1 -13.65 17.35 14.88
N VAL A 2 -14.63 17.44 13.99
CA VAL A 2 -14.68 16.66 12.73
C VAL A 2 -13.50 16.96 11.81
N VAL A 3 -13.08 18.22 11.68
CA VAL A 3 -11.93 18.62 10.84
C VAL A 3 -10.59 18.10 11.41
N ARG A 4 -10.49 17.86 12.72
CA ARG A 4 -9.32 17.24 13.34
C ARG A 4 -9.21 15.74 13.06
N LEU A 5 -10.33 15.07 12.75
CA LEU A 5 -10.37 13.62 12.54
C LEU A 5 -10.04 13.18 11.11
N VAL A 6 -10.30 14.00 10.10
CA VAL A 6 -10.33 13.56 8.70
C VAL A 6 -8.98 13.57 7.98
N GLY A 7 -8.07 14.38 8.36
CA GLY A 7 -6.82 14.50 7.58
C GLY A 7 -5.58 14.60 8.44
N SER A 8 -5.79 14.67 9.73
CA SER A 8 -4.76 15.20 10.59
C SER A 8 -3.82 14.17 11.18
N GLU A 9 -4.19 12.90 11.21
CA GLU A 9 -3.37 11.97 11.99
C GLU A 9 -2.37 11.15 11.18
N MET A 10 -2.52 11.08 9.87
CA MET A 10 -1.56 10.34 9.05
C MET A 10 -0.55 11.22 8.29
N CYS A 11 -0.92 12.44 7.90
CA CYS A 11 -0.01 13.33 7.17
C CYS A 11 -0.01 14.78 7.68
N ILE A 12 -1.17 15.34 8.07
CA ILE A 12 -1.28 16.76 8.42
C ILE A 12 -0.92 17.01 9.89
N ARG A 13 -1.25 16.10 10.81
CA ARG A 13 -0.89 16.24 12.21
C ARG A 13 0.60 16.05 12.44
N ASP A 14 1.22 15.12 11.73
CA ASP A 14 2.67 14.95 11.75
C ASP A 14 3.42 16.20 11.26
N SER A 15 2.83 16.95 10.33
CA SER A 15 3.39 18.22 9.87
C SER A 15 3.09 19.40 10.80
N THR A 16 1.93 19.39 11.48
CA THR A 16 1.48 20.49 12.35
C THR A 16 1.80 20.27 13.83
N SER A 17 2.04 19.03 14.27
CA SER A 17 2.37 18.69 15.67
C SER A 17 3.84 18.39 15.93
N GLY A 18 4.72 18.57 14.95
CA GLY A 18 6.16 18.59 15.18
C GLY A 18 6.91 17.27 15.03
N SER A 19 6.26 16.16 14.63
CA SER A 19 6.98 14.90 14.37
C SER A 19 7.71 14.91 13.02
N LYS A 20 7.17 15.63 12.02
CA LYS A 20 7.83 15.84 10.72
C LYS A 20 7.74 17.30 10.29
N SER A 21 8.79 17.78 9.63
CA SER A 21 8.79 19.15 9.09
C SER A 21 7.81 19.29 7.93
N THR A 22 7.30 20.51 7.67
CA THR A 22 6.43 20.80 6.51
C THR A 22 7.13 20.43 5.20
N LEU A 23 8.44 20.59 5.12
CA LEU A 23 9.25 20.22 3.97
C LEU A 23 9.24 18.70 3.78
N ASP A 24 9.40 17.92 4.84
CA ASP A 24 9.37 16.45 4.75
C ASP A 24 8.02 15.95 4.24
N VAL A 25 6.91 16.50 4.75
CA VAL A 25 5.57 16.14 4.29
C VAL A 25 5.38 16.49 2.83
N PHE A 26 5.84 17.67 2.40
CA PHE A 26 5.80 18.07 0.99
C PHE A 26 6.63 17.11 0.12
N LEU A 27 7.85 16.77 0.54
CA LEU A 27 8.73 15.87 -0.22
C LEU A 27 8.18 14.45 -0.29
N ILE A 28 7.59 13.92 0.80
CA ILE A 28 6.92 12.60 0.79
C ILE A 28 5.75 12.62 -0.19
N THR A 29 4.92 13.66 -0.15
CA THR A 29 3.78 13.79 -1.07
C THR A 29 4.26 13.90 -2.52
N ALA A 30 5.25 14.72 -2.80
CA ALA A 30 5.84 14.87 -4.12
C ALA A 30 6.47 13.54 -4.61
N ALA A 31 7.17 12.81 -3.73
CA ALA A 31 7.75 11.50 -4.05
C ALA A 31 6.68 10.45 -4.40
N LEU A 32 5.57 10.42 -3.67
CA LEU A 32 4.44 9.54 -3.98
C LEU A 32 3.80 9.88 -5.33
N MET A 33 3.57 11.15 -5.61
CA MET A 33 2.98 11.60 -6.89
C MET A 33 3.90 11.33 -8.08
N ILE A 34 5.16 11.70 -7.97
CA ILE A 34 6.18 11.55 -9.02
C ILE A 34 6.56 10.08 -9.19
N GLY A 35 6.74 9.36 -8.08
CA GLY A 35 7.12 7.95 -8.07
C GLY A 35 6.15 7.05 -8.82
N THR A 36 4.87 7.37 -8.80
CA THR A 36 3.85 6.64 -9.58
C THR A 36 4.19 6.58 -11.07
N ALA A 37 4.71 7.66 -11.64
CA ALA A 37 5.13 7.70 -13.05
C ALA A 37 6.42 6.91 -13.33
N GLY A 38 7.20 6.60 -12.30
CA GLY A 38 8.41 5.78 -12.39
C GLY A 38 8.21 4.28 -12.13
N LEU A 39 7.00 3.85 -11.75
CA LEU A 39 6.75 2.45 -11.39
C LEU A 39 6.70 1.55 -12.63
N PRO A 40 7.62 0.58 -12.79
CA PRO A 40 7.72 -0.23 -14.01
C PRO A 40 6.46 -1.04 -14.29
N HIS A 41 5.80 -1.60 -13.27
CA HIS A 41 4.58 -2.39 -13.42
C HIS A 41 3.36 -1.57 -13.86
N VAL A 42 3.38 -0.25 -13.66
CA VAL A 42 2.37 0.67 -14.20
C VAL A 42 2.66 0.97 -15.67
N ILE A 43 3.93 1.24 -16.00
CA ILE A 43 4.36 1.61 -17.34
C ILE A 43 4.15 0.46 -18.33
N VAL A 44 4.46 -0.79 -17.94
CA VAL A 44 4.28 -1.98 -18.78
C VAL A 44 2.86 -2.11 -19.32
N ARG A 45 1.85 -1.66 -18.60
CA ARG A 45 0.45 -1.72 -19.04
C ARG A 45 0.16 -0.88 -20.28
N PHE A 46 0.93 0.19 -20.52
CA PHE A 46 0.77 1.02 -21.72
C PHE A 46 1.29 0.32 -22.98
N PHE A 47 2.17 -0.67 -22.85
CA PHE A 47 2.66 -1.46 -23.99
C PHE A 47 1.74 -2.64 -24.35
N THR A 48 0.76 -2.97 -23.53
CA THR A 48 -0.14 -4.09 -23.76
C THR A 48 -1.35 -3.73 -24.63
N VAL A 49 -1.57 -2.45 -24.94
CA VAL A 49 -2.68 -1.99 -25.75
C VAL A 49 -2.27 -1.85 -27.22
N LYS A 50 -3.20 -2.13 -28.14
CA LYS A 50 -2.93 -2.11 -29.59
C LYS A 50 -2.81 -0.71 -30.19
N LYS A 51 -3.49 0.28 -29.62
CA LYS A 51 -3.55 1.66 -30.14
C LYS A 51 -3.36 2.67 -29.01
N VAL A 52 -2.72 3.79 -29.33
CA VAL A 52 -2.55 4.92 -28.40
C VAL A 52 -3.88 5.48 -27.89
N SER A 53 -4.92 5.46 -28.76
CA SER A 53 -6.27 5.87 -28.35
C SER A 53 -6.84 5.01 -27.23
N ASP A 54 -6.53 3.71 -27.20
CA ASP A 54 -7.01 2.78 -26.17
C ASP A 54 -6.26 3.00 -24.87
N ALA A 55 -4.95 3.30 -24.95
CA ALA A 55 -4.16 3.70 -23.77
C ALA A 55 -4.76 4.97 -23.11
N ARG A 56 -5.11 5.99 -23.91
CA ARG A 56 -5.72 7.22 -23.39
C ARG A 56 -7.08 6.99 -22.75
N LYS A 57 -7.94 6.16 -23.38
CA LYS A 57 -9.25 5.79 -22.82
C LYS A 57 -9.09 5.03 -21.51
N SER A 58 -8.17 4.06 -21.47
CA SER A 58 -7.88 3.28 -20.27
C SER A 58 -7.37 4.17 -19.13
N ALA A 59 -6.45 5.11 -19.43
CA ALA A 59 -5.98 6.08 -18.45
C ALA A 59 -7.11 6.98 -17.93
N GLY A 60 -8.03 7.43 -18.79
CA GLY A 60 -9.20 8.22 -18.38
C GLY A 60 -10.12 7.47 -17.42
N TRP A 61 -10.43 6.21 -17.72
CA TRP A 61 -11.21 5.36 -16.81
C TRP A 61 -10.50 5.09 -15.49
N ALA A 62 -9.19 4.80 -15.55
CA ALA A 62 -8.39 4.61 -14.34
C ALA A 62 -8.42 5.85 -13.44
N LEU A 63 -8.23 7.04 -14.00
CA LEU A 63 -8.31 8.30 -13.26
C LEU A 63 -9.67 8.53 -12.61
N LEU A 64 -10.77 8.20 -13.31
CA LEU A 64 -12.12 8.30 -12.75
C LEU A 64 -12.29 7.40 -11.52
N PHE A 65 -11.91 6.13 -11.62
CA PHE A 65 -12.01 5.19 -10.49
C PHE A 65 -11.08 5.56 -9.35
N ILE A 66 -9.87 6.03 -9.65
CA ILE A 66 -8.93 6.54 -8.64
C ILE A 66 -9.52 7.78 -7.93
N ALA A 67 -10.11 8.72 -8.67
CA ALA A 67 -10.74 9.89 -8.07
C ALA A 67 -11.88 9.50 -7.12
N ILE A 68 -12.74 8.57 -7.51
CA ILE A 68 -13.81 8.05 -6.65
C ILE A 68 -13.21 7.42 -5.39
N LEU A 69 -12.21 6.57 -5.52
CA LEU A 69 -11.56 5.90 -4.40
C LEU A 69 -10.96 6.92 -3.41
N TYR A 70 -10.15 7.85 -3.90
CA TYR A 70 -9.46 8.83 -3.04
C TYR A 70 -10.38 9.88 -2.44
N THR A 71 -11.54 10.15 -3.03
CA THR A 71 -12.56 11.04 -2.43
C THR A 71 -13.38 10.32 -1.35
N THR A 72 -13.58 9.02 -1.47
CA THR A 72 -14.34 8.23 -0.47
C THR A 72 -13.49 7.74 0.69
N ALA A 73 -12.20 7.45 0.47
CA ALA A 73 -11.31 6.90 1.47
C ALA A 73 -11.22 7.74 2.78
N PRO A 74 -11.08 9.08 2.75
CA PRO A 74 -11.05 9.88 3.97
C PRO A 74 -12.35 9.80 4.78
N ALA A 75 -13.50 9.77 4.11
CA ALA A 75 -14.80 9.64 4.77
C ALA A 75 -14.92 8.27 5.47
N ILE A 76 -14.53 7.20 4.77
CA ILE A 76 -14.51 5.84 5.34
C ILE A 76 -13.58 5.77 6.54
N ALA A 77 -12.40 6.37 6.47
CA ALA A 77 -11.44 6.38 7.58
C ALA A 77 -12.00 7.07 8.83
N VAL A 78 -12.71 8.20 8.65
CA VAL A 78 -13.37 8.90 9.77
C VAL A 78 -14.44 8.03 10.41
N PHE A 79 -15.34 7.47 9.60
CA PHE A 79 -16.41 6.62 10.12
C PHE A 79 -15.86 5.36 10.80
N ALA A 80 -14.83 4.74 10.23
CA ALA A 80 -14.17 3.58 10.82
C ALA A 80 -13.63 3.89 12.21
N ARG A 81 -12.92 5.01 12.33
CA ARG A 81 -12.35 5.44 13.61
C ARG A 81 -13.42 5.83 14.64
N THR A 82 -14.44 6.58 14.22
CA THR A 82 -15.53 6.97 15.10
C THR A 82 -16.27 5.73 15.62
N ASN A 83 -16.66 4.82 14.74
CA ASN A 83 -17.33 3.58 15.10
C ASN A 83 -16.48 2.73 16.06
N LEU A 84 -15.16 2.64 15.81
CA LEU A 84 -14.26 1.93 16.70
C LEU A 84 -14.26 2.55 18.10
N ILE A 85 -14.03 3.86 18.19
CA ILE A 85 -13.99 4.57 19.49
C ILE A 85 -15.31 4.42 20.23
N GLU A 86 -16.45 4.62 19.58
CA GLU A 86 -17.77 4.50 20.21
C GLU A 86 -18.11 3.07 20.66
N THR A 87 -17.53 2.08 19.97
CA THR A 87 -17.80 0.66 20.29
C THR A 87 -16.90 0.15 21.40
N VAL A 88 -15.67 0.66 21.53
CA VAL A 88 -14.64 0.04 22.38
C VAL A 88 -14.23 0.92 23.54
N SER A 89 -14.10 2.25 23.35
CA SER A 89 -13.59 3.14 24.39
C SER A 89 -14.57 3.26 25.55
N GLU A 90 -14.05 3.22 26.77
CA GLU A 90 -14.80 3.30 28.03
C GLU A 90 -15.86 2.19 28.19
N LYS A 91 -15.62 1.03 27.54
CA LYS A 91 -16.50 -0.15 27.66
C LYS A 91 -15.80 -1.25 28.45
N GLU A 92 -16.62 -2.03 29.15
CA GLU A 92 -16.14 -3.21 29.86
C GLU A 92 -15.71 -4.31 28.89
N TYR A 93 -14.50 -4.86 29.04
CA TYR A 93 -13.94 -5.90 28.17
C TYR A 93 -14.84 -7.13 28.02
N SER A 94 -15.55 -7.50 29.09
CA SER A 94 -16.49 -8.63 29.08
C SER A 94 -17.64 -8.44 28.08
N THR A 95 -18.02 -7.20 27.78
CA THR A 95 -19.15 -6.85 26.90
C THR A 95 -18.75 -6.67 25.43
N MET A 96 -17.48 -6.87 25.10
CA MET A 96 -16.99 -6.64 23.75
C MET A 96 -17.64 -7.55 22.72
N PRO A 97 -17.99 -7.01 21.53
CA PRO A 97 -18.63 -7.76 20.47
C PRO A 97 -17.72 -8.86 19.91
N TYR A 98 -18.34 -9.84 19.23
CA TYR A 98 -17.65 -11.01 18.69
C TYR A 98 -16.45 -10.64 17.77
N TRP A 99 -16.57 -9.58 16.97
CA TRP A 99 -15.49 -9.14 16.10
C TRP A 99 -14.23 -8.74 16.88
N PHE A 100 -14.37 -8.15 18.06
CA PHE A 100 -13.24 -7.75 18.90
C PHE A 100 -12.40 -8.97 19.30
N LYS A 101 -13.02 -9.99 19.86
CA LYS A 101 -12.34 -11.23 20.25
C LYS A 101 -11.71 -11.95 19.07
N LYS A 102 -12.41 -11.97 17.94
CA LYS A 102 -11.88 -12.56 16.70
C LYS A 102 -10.58 -11.90 16.24
N TRP A 103 -10.50 -10.56 16.29
CA TRP A 103 -9.27 -9.85 15.90
C TRP A 103 -8.18 -9.93 16.98
N GLU A 104 -8.55 -10.03 18.24
CA GLU A 104 -7.63 -10.30 19.34
C GLU A 104 -6.96 -11.68 19.19
N ASP A 105 -7.70 -12.72 18.84
CA ASP A 105 -7.18 -14.06 18.57
C ASP A 105 -6.15 -14.08 17.42
N THR A 106 -6.22 -13.15 16.49
CA THR A 106 -5.21 -12.99 15.43
C THR A 106 -3.94 -12.30 15.90
N GLY A 107 -3.95 -11.69 17.09
CA GLY A 107 -2.85 -10.89 17.63
C GLY A 107 -2.70 -9.49 17.01
N LEU A 108 -3.61 -9.09 16.09
CA LEU A 108 -3.63 -7.77 15.45
C LEU A 108 -4.36 -6.71 16.28
N LEU A 109 -5.09 -7.14 17.30
CA LEU A 109 -5.67 -6.32 18.34
C LEU A 109 -5.19 -6.87 19.67
N LYS A 110 -4.73 -6.02 20.59
CA LYS A 110 -4.25 -6.43 21.92
C LYS A 110 -4.81 -5.51 22.97
N TYR A 111 -5.40 -6.09 23.98
CA TYR A 111 -5.84 -5.41 25.19
C TYR A 111 -4.89 -5.75 26.34
N ASP A 112 -4.43 -4.73 27.07
CA ASP A 112 -3.53 -4.84 28.21
C ASP A 112 -4.09 -3.93 29.32
N ASP A 113 -4.84 -4.52 30.23
CA ASP A 113 -5.45 -3.83 31.35
C ASP A 113 -4.36 -3.37 32.34
N LYS A 114 -4.02 -2.10 32.32
CA LYS A 114 -2.92 -1.53 33.11
C LYS A 114 -3.34 -1.10 34.50
N ASN A 115 -4.62 -0.89 34.70
CA ASN A 115 -5.18 -0.38 35.97
C ASN A 115 -6.07 -1.39 36.70
N ASP A 116 -6.26 -2.59 36.14
CA ASP A 116 -7.07 -3.69 36.68
C ASP A 116 -8.56 -3.32 36.85
N ASP A 117 -9.12 -2.42 36.01
CA ASP A 117 -10.51 -2.02 36.08
C ASP A 117 -11.43 -2.73 35.08
N ASN A 118 -10.88 -3.54 34.18
CA ASN A 118 -11.55 -4.24 33.09
C ASN A 118 -12.32 -3.32 32.11
N ILE A 119 -12.00 -2.02 32.08
CA ILE A 119 -12.56 -1.05 31.17
C ILE A 119 -11.49 -0.66 30.16
N ILE A 120 -11.83 -0.66 28.89
CA ILE A 120 -10.87 -0.38 27.82
C ILE A 120 -10.63 1.12 27.69
N GLN A 121 -9.44 1.59 28.06
CA GLN A 121 -8.98 2.95 27.81
C GLN A 121 -8.28 3.01 26.45
N TYR A 122 -8.99 3.55 25.44
CA TYR A 122 -8.40 3.80 24.12
C TYR A 122 -8.09 5.28 23.95
N LEU A 123 -6.87 5.65 24.31
CA LEU A 123 -6.41 7.04 24.43
C LEU A 123 -5.23 7.33 23.51
N GLY A 124 -4.96 8.63 23.30
CA GLY A 124 -3.78 9.07 22.54
C GLY A 124 -2.47 9.07 23.34
N ASP A 125 -2.52 8.86 24.64
CA ASP A 125 -1.35 8.76 25.51
C ASP A 125 -0.94 7.29 25.64
N GLU A 126 0.27 6.96 25.19
CA GLU A 126 0.79 5.58 25.21
C GLU A 126 0.88 4.96 26.61
N GLN A 127 1.04 5.78 27.64
CA GLN A 127 1.15 5.28 29.01
C GLN A 127 -0.22 4.86 29.59
N LEU A 128 -1.27 5.57 29.20
CA LEU A 128 -2.64 5.34 29.65
C LEU A 128 -3.46 4.49 28.66
N ASN A 129 -2.95 4.30 27.46
CA ASN A 129 -3.64 3.52 26.45
C ASN A 129 -3.47 2.02 26.69
N GLU A 130 -4.59 1.30 26.74
CA GLU A 130 -4.67 -0.13 27.01
C GLU A 130 -5.01 -0.96 25.77
N LEU A 131 -5.38 -0.29 24.67
CA LEU A 131 -5.75 -0.96 23.45
C LEU A 131 -4.76 -0.63 22.34
N THR A 132 -4.08 -1.65 21.85
CA THR A 132 -3.21 -1.56 20.68
C THR A 132 -3.88 -2.25 19.49
N ILE A 133 -4.03 -1.51 18.39
CA ILE A 133 -4.63 -2.01 17.16
C ILE A 133 -3.63 -1.85 16.02
N ASP A 134 -3.40 -2.93 15.29
CA ASP A 134 -2.60 -2.87 14.07
C ASP A 134 -3.30 -1.96 13.05
N LYS A 135 -2.56 -1.00 12.51
CA LYS A 135 -3.09 0.03 11.60
C LYS A 135 -3.60 -0.55 10.30
N ASP A 136 -3.05 -1.67 9.87
CA ASP A 136 -3.35 -2.29 8.57
C ASP A 136 -4.67 -3.05 8.57
N ILE A 137 -5.21 -3.44 9.74
CA ILE A 137 -6.48 -4.16 9.81
C ILE A 137 -7.71 -3.27 9.65
N MET A 138 -7.59 -1.96 9.87
CA MET A 138 -8.75 -1.06 9.96
C MET A 138 -9.64 -1.09 8.72
N VAL A 139 -9.05 -1.25 7.54
CA VAL A 139 -9.83 -1.34 6.28
C VAL A 139 -10.68 -2.60 6.23
N LEU A 140 -10.13 -3.73 6.70
CA LEU A 140 -10.81 -5.03 6.68
C LEU A 140 -11.77 -5.22 7.86
N ALA A 141 -11.43 -4.68 9.02
CA ALA A 141 -12.26 -4.78 10.24
C ALA A 141 -13.46 -3.82 10.24
N ASN A 142 -13.35 -2.67 9.54
CA ASN A 142 -14.40 -1.64 9.57
C ASN A 142 -15.80 -2.14 9.21
N PRO A 143 -16.04 -2.97 8.19
CA PRO A 143 -17.36 -3.50 7.90
C PRO A 143 -17.92 -4.39 9.02
N GLU A 144 -17.07 -5.12 9.75
CA GLU A 144 -17.47 -5.92 10.90
C GLU A 144 -17.81 -5.01 12.10
N ILE A 145 -17.00 -3.98 12.36
CA ILE A 145 -17.23 -2.97 13.40
C ILE A 145 -18.54 -2.21 13.14
N ALA A 146 -18.81 -1.85 11.89
CA ALA A 146 -20.03 -1.19 11.45
C ALA A 146 -21.24 -2.14 11.35
N GLN A 147 -21.08 -3.41 11.68
CA GLN A 147 -22.13 -4.45 11.64
C GLN A 147 -22.82 -4.55 10.26
N LEU A 148 -22.04 -4.40 9.19
CA LEU A 148 -22.56 -4.52 7.83
C LEU A 148 -22.94 -5.98 7.52
N PRO A 149 -23.88 -6.21 6.58
CA PRO A 149 -24.27 -7.55 6.19
C PRO A 149 -23.08 -8.39 5.70
N ASN A 150 -23.08 -9.69 5.99
CA ASN A 150 -21.97 -10.60 5.66
C ASN A 150 -21.57 -10.60 4.18
N TRP A 151 -22.50 -10.36 3.26
CA TRP A 151 -22.18 -10.28 1.83
C TRP A 151 -21.30 -9.06 1.49
N VAL A 152 -21.43 -7.94 2.22
CA VAL A 152 -20.57 -6.75 2.07
C VAL A 152 -19.16 -7.09 2.56
N ILE A 153 -19.05 -7.74 3.71
CA ILE A 153 -17.76 -8.17 4.27
C ILE A 153 -17.06 -9.13 3.29
N ALA A 154 -17.79 -10.11 2.76
CA ALA A 154 -17.25 -11.05 1.78
C ALA A 154 -16.81 -10.36 0.47
N LEU A 155 -17.60 -9.40 -0.02
CA LEU A 155 -17.26 -8.62 -1.22
C LEU A 155 -15.99 -7.78 -1.02
N LEU A 156 -15.86 -7.14 0.14
CA LEU A 156 -14.68 -6.35 0.49
C LEU A 156 -13.43 -7.25 0.59
N ALA A 157 -13.54 -8.40 1.26
CA ALA A 157 -12.43 -9.35 1.36
C ALA A 157 -12.01 -9.88 -0.02
N ALA A 158 -12.95 -10.25 -0.87
CA ALA A 158 -12.68 -10.69 -2.24
C ALA A 158 -12.02 -9.57 -3.07
N GLY A 159 -12.49 -8.33 -2.93
CA GLY A 159 -11.93 -7.16 -3.59
C GLY A 159 -10.49 -6.85 -3.14
N ALA A 160 -10.22 -6.96 -1.84
CA ALA A 160 -8.89 -6.76 -1.28
C ALA A 160 -7.89 -7.81 -1.81
N ILE A 161 -8.29 -9.09 -1.81
CA ILE A 161 -7.47 -10.17 -2.37
C ILE A 161 -7.23 -9.96 -3.87
N ALA A 162 -8.27 -9.62 -4.63
CA ALA A 162 -8.14 -9.35 -6.07
C ALA A 162 -7.18 -8.19 -6.36
N ALA A 163 -7.25 -7.11 -5.59
CA ALA A 163 -6.35 -5.97 -5.70
C ALA A 163 -4.90 -6.34 -5.40
N ALA A 164 -4.66 -7.09 -4.32
CA ALA A 164 -3.33 -7.57 -3.94
C ALA A 164 -2.72 -8.49 -5.02
N LEU A 165 -3.48 -9.48 -5.49
CA LEU A 165 -3.03 -10.41 -6.53
C LEU A 165 -2.77 -9.71 -7.87
N SER A 166 -3.60 -8.75 -8.26
CA SER A 166 -3.41 -7.94 -9.47
C SER A 166 -2.09 -7.18 -9.45
N THR A 167 -1.74 -6.58 -8.32
CA THR A 167 -0.49 -5.84 -8.15
C THR A 167 0.70 -6.79 -8.09
N ALA A 168 0.60 -7.87 -7.32
CA ALA A 168 1.65 -8.89 -7.22
C ALA A 168 2.00 -9.51 -8.57
N ALA A 169 0.99 -9.84 -9.38
CA ALA A 169 1.20 -10.39 -10.73
C ALA A 169 1.97 -9.41 -11.63
N GLY A 170 1.63 -8.12 -11.59
CA GLY A 170 2.33 -7.07 -12.34
C GLY A 170 3.79 -6.91 -11.92
N LEU A 171 4.06 -6.91 -10.62
CA LEU A 171 5.42 -6.80 -10.07
C LEU A 171 6.26 -8.03 -10.38
N LEU A 172 5.71 -9.23 -10.22
CA LEU A 172 6.41 -10.48 -10.56
C LEU A 172 6.75 -10.56 -12.05
N LEU A 173 5.86 -10.10 -12.93
CA LEU A 173 6.13 -10.04 -14.37
C LEU A 173 7.34 -9.13 -14.65
N VAL A 174 7.38 -7.94 -14.04
CA VAL A 174 8.49 -7.00 -14.22
C VAL A 174 9.79 -7.57 -13.67
N ILE A 175 9.81 -8.07 -12.44
CA ILE A 175 11.02 -8.64 -11.83
C ILE A 175 11.55 -9.82 -12.67
N SER A 176 10.68 -10.74 -13.05
CA SER A 176 11.08 -11.91 -13.82
C SER A 176 11.59 -11.56 -15.22
N SER A 177 10.97 -10.60 -15.91
CA SER A 177 11.43 -10.15 -17.23
C SER A 177 12.73 -9.34 -17.15
N SER A 178 12.89 -8.49 -16.14
CA SER A 178 14.14 -7.72 -15.97
C SER A 178 15.33 -8.65 -15.70
N ILE A 179 15.15 -9.69 -14.91
CA ILE A 179 16.22 -10.66 -14.64
C ILE A 179 16.47 -11.55 -15.86
N SER A 180 15.44 -12.15 -16.44
CA SER A 180 15.62 -13.13 -17.53
C SER A 180 16.00 -12.50 -18.85
N HIS A 181 15.33 -11.41 -19.23
CA HIS A 181 15.57 -10.75 -20.51
C HIS A 181 16.69 -9.72 -20.44
N ASP A 182 16.59 -8.74 -19.51
CA ASP A 182 17.51 -7.62 -19.51
C ASP A 182 18.88 -8.02 -18.94
N LEU A 183 18.90 -8.74 -17.80
CA LEU A 183 20.17 -9.16 -17.21
C LEU A 183 20.74 -10.40 -17.89
N ILE A 184 20.02 -11.52 -17.96
CA ILE A 184 20.58 -12.77 -18.44
C ILE A 184 20.75 -12.74 -19.97
N LYS A 185 19.70 -12.48 -20.74
CA LYS A 185 19.76 -12.55 -22.21
C LYS A 185 20.58 -11.43 -22.81
N ARG A 186 20.45 -10.18 -22.35
CA ARG A 186 21.18 -9.05 -22.95
C ARG A 186 22.61 -8.88 -22.44
N MET A 187 22.90 -9.23 -21.18
CA MET A 187 24.20 -8.93 -20.57
C MET A 187 25.06 -10.17 -20.34
N VAL A 188 24.48 -11.30 -19.89
CA VAL A 188 25.25 -12.47 -19.46
C VAL A 188 25.36 -13.52 -20.56
N LYS A 189 24.25 -13.88 -21.21
CA LYS A 189 24.21 -14.95 -22.21
C LYS A 189 23.26 -14.60 -23.36
N PRO A 190 23.74 -13.82 -24.37
CA PRO A 190 22.91 -13.39 -25.49
C PRO A 190 22.30 -14.54 -26.31
N ASP A 191 22.99 -15.68 -26.38
CA ASP A 191 22.58 -16.85 -27.15
C ASP A 191 21.67 -17.81 -26.37
N ILE A 192 21.08 -17.37 -25.26
CA ILE A 192 20.16 -18.21 -24.49
C ILE A 192 18.92 -18.54 -25.32
N SER A 193 18.52 -19.83 -25.32
CA SER A 193 17.30 -20.24 -26.02
C SER A 193 16.04 -19.67 -25.33
N ASP A 194 14.95 -19.52 -26.08
CA ASP A 194 13.67 -19.04 -25.53
C ASP A 194 13.16 -19.91 -24.37
N LYS A 195 13.42 -21.22 -24.43
CA LYS A 195 13.13 -22.12 -23.29
C LYS A 195 13.99 -21.83 -22.07
N GLY A 196 15.28 -21.52 -22.28
CA GLY A 196 16.19 -21.15 -21.22
C GLY A 196 15.81 -19.82 -20.57
N GLU A 197 15.45 -18.83 -21.39
CA GLU A 197 14.94 -17.53 -20.92
C GLU A 197 13.67 -17.69 -20.07
N LEU A 198 12.73 -18.54 -20.52
CA LEU A 198 11.50 -18.84 -19.77
C LEU A 198 11.78 -19.54 -18.44
N ILE A 199 12.74 -20.46 -18.41
CA ILE A 199 13.14 -21.13 -17.15
C ILE A 199 13.75 -20.09 -16.20
N ALA A 200 14.65 -19.24 -16.69
CA ALA A 200 15.24 -18.17 -15.91
C ALA A 200 14.17 -17.23 -15.32
N ALA A 201 13.18 -16.84 -16.12
CA ALA A 201 12.05 -16.02 -15.66
C ALA A 201 11.26 -16.70 -14.53
N ARG A 202 10.97 -17.99 -14.66
CA ARG A 202 10.25 -18.77 -13.62
C ARG A 202 11.04 -18.89 -12.32
N ILE A 203 12.34 -19.16 -12.43
CA ILE A 203 13.23 -19.23 -11.27
C ILE A 203 13.30 -17.88 -10.57
N SER A 204 13.44 -16.80 -11.32
CA SER A 204 13.47 -15.43 -10.76
C SER A 204 12.16 -15.08 -10.07
N ALA A 205 11.00 -15.42 -10.66
CA ALA A 205 9.70 -15.22 -10.06
C ALA A 205 9.54 -16.03 -8.76
N PHE A 206 10.02 -17.28 -8.74
CA PHE A 206 9.98 -18.14 -7.54
C PHE A 206 10.76 -17.52 -6.37
N PHE A 207 12.00 -17.07 -6.61
CA PHE A 207 12.78 -16.42 -5.56
C PHE A 207 12.17 -15.08 -5.12
N ALA A 208 11.60 -14.31 -6.05
CA ALA A 208 10.90 -13.07 -5.71
C ALA A 208 9.68 -13.33 -4.81
N VAL A 209 8.91 -14.39 -5.07
CA VAL A 209 7.77 -14.79 -4.22
C VAL A 209 8.23 -15.23 -2.83
N LEU A 210 9.30 -16.00 -2.73
CA LEU A 210 9.86 -16.43 -1.44
C LEU A 210 10.31 -15.22 -0.60
N LEU A 211 11.01 -14.28 -1.24
CA LEU A 211 11.47 -13.07 -0.57
C LEU A 211 10.29 -12.18 -0.15
N ALA A 212 9.30 -12.01 -1.02
CA ALA A 212 8.08 -11.27 -0.70
C ALA A 212 7.30 -11.94 0.45
N GLY A 213 7.21 -13.28 0.45
CA GLY A 213 6.59 -14.05 1.53
C GLY A 213 7.30 -13.87 2.87
N TYR A 214 8.62 -13.85 2.86
CA TYR A 214 9.40 -13.57 4.07
C TYR A 214 9.09 -12.20 4.66
N PHE A 215 9.07 -11.15 3.82
CA PHE A 215 8.71 -9.80 4.26
C PHE A 215 7.21 -9.66 4.59
N GLY A 216 6.35 -10.51 4.03
CA GLY A 216 4.94 -10.57 4.41
C GLY A 216 4.70 -11.15 5.81
N ILE A 217 5.56 -12.09 6.24
CA ILE A 217 5.53 -12.67 7.58
C ILE A 217 6.25 -11.77 8.60
N ASN A 218 7.32 -11.11 8.17
CA ASN A 218 8.15 -10.23 9.00
C ASN A 218 8.18 -8.82 8.37
N PRO A 219 7.08 -8.06 8.45
CA PRO A 219 7.02 -6.74 7.84
C PRO A 219 8.00 -5.79 8.53
N PRO A 220 8.80 -5.03 7.76
CA PRO A 220 9.76 -4.08 8.33
C PRO A 220 9.07 -2.86 8.97
N ASP A 221 7.87 -2.54 8.50
CA ASP A 221 7.04 -1.43 8.96
C ASP A 221 5.59 -1.66 8.47
N PHE A 222 4.64 -0.82 8.90
CA PHE A 222 3.27 -0.89 8.36
C PHE A 222 3.24 -0.67 6.84
N VAL A 223 2.24 -1.24 6.17
CA VAL A 223 2.19 -1.34 4.70
C VAL A 223 2.35 0.01 4.00
N ALA A 224 1.70 1.08 4.49
CA ALA A 224 1.79 2.40 3.86
C ALA A 224 3.21 2.99 3.88
N ALA A 225 4.00 2.77 4.95
CA ALA A 225 5.39 3.23 5.03
C ALA A 225 6.29 2.47 4.04
N THR A 226 6.12 1.15 3.95
CA THR A 226 6.86 0.30 3.01
C THR A 226 6.56 0.69 1.55
N VAL A 227 5.29 0.99 1.25
CA VAL A 227 4.86 1.46 -0.08
C VAL A 227 5.46 2.84 -0.38
N ALA A 228 5.46 3.77 0.58
CA ALA A 228 6.05 5.11 0.41
C ALA A 228 7.55 5.04 0.08
N LEU A 229 8.29 4.12 0.71
CA LEU A 229 9.69 3.86 0.39
C LEU A 229 9.88 3.39 -1.06
N ALA A 230 9.05 2.44 -1.53
CA ALA A 230 9.10 1.94 -2.91
C ALA A 230 8.81 3.05 -3.93
N PHE A 231 7.82 3.90 -3.68
CA PHE A 231 7.54 5.07 -4.54
C PHE A 231 8.67 6.10 -4.50
N GLY A 232 9.26 6.34 -3.34
CA GLY A 232 10.43 7.22 -3.18
C GLY A 232 11.63 6.75 -4.00
N LEU A 233 11.92 5.45 -3.97
CA LEU A 233 12.97 4.84 -4.78
C LEU A 233 12.68 4.96 -6.29
N ALA A 234 11.44 4.73 -6.70
CA ALA A 234 11.02 4.90 -8.10
C ALA A 234 11.10 6.37 -8.56
N ALA A 235 10.73 7.32 -7.71
CA ALA A 235 10.85 8.75 -7.97
C ALA A 235 12.30 9.21 -8.12
N ALA A 236 13.19 8.64 -7.31
CA ALA A 236 14.62 9.01 -7.34
C ALA A 236 15.39 8.35 -8.50
N SER A 237 14.96 7.18 -8.99
CA SER A 237 15.69 6.39 -9.99
C SER A 237 15.03 6.43 -11.37
N PHE A 238 13.88 5.78 -11.54
CA PHE A 238 13.27 5.59 -12.86
C PHE A 238 12.62 6.86 -13.42
N PHE A 239 11.99 7.66 -12.57
CA PHE A 239 11.27 8.85 -13.03
C PHE A 239 12.18 9.85 -13.77
N PRO A 240 13.34 10.28 -13.23
CA PRO A 240 14.22 11.20 -13.93
C PRO A 240 14.71 10.65 -15.27
N ALA A 241 15.12 9.38 -15.29
CA ALA A 241 15.60 8.72 -16.48
C ALA A 241 14.53 8.65 -17.58
N ILE A 242 13.29 8.32 -17.22
CA ILE A 242 12.17 8.23 -18.16
C ILE A 242 11.79 9.62 -18.70
N VAL A 243 11.60 10.60 -17.82
CA VAL A 243 11.15 11.94 -18.21
C VAL A 243 12.22 12.64 -19.05
N LEU A 244 13.47 12.61 -18.61
CA LEU A 244 14.57 13.21 -19.37
C LEU A 244 14.81 12.46 -20.68
N GLY A 245 14.69 11.13 -20.69
CA GLY A 245 14.81 10.33 -21.92
C GLY A 245 13.73 10.63 -22.95
N ILE A 246 12.52 11.00 -22.52
CA ILE A 246 11.42 11.36 -23.43
C ILE A 246 11.52 12.82 -23.90
N PHE A 247 11.78 13.74 -22.98
CA PHE A 247 11.63 15.19 -23.26
C PHE A 247 12.94 15.92 -23.52
N TYR A 248 14.10 15.37 -23.10
CA TYR A 248 15.39 16.03 -23.24
C TYR A 248 16.27 15.37 -24.28
N LYS A 249 16.39 16.00 -25.47
CA LYS A 249 17.08 15.45 -26.65
C LYS A 249 18.58 15.16 -26.46
N LYS A 250 19.22 15.74 -25.45
CA LYS A 250 20.64 15.52 -25.13
C LYS A 250 20.87 14.42 -24.10
N MET A 251 19.79 13.76 -23.62
CA MET A 251 19.92 12.62 -22.74
C MET A 251 20.64 11.48 -23.44
N ASN A 252 21.69 10.97 -22.81
CA ASN A 252 22.50 9.86 -23.28
C ASN A 252 22.59 8.76 -22.21
N LYS A 253 23.29 7.67 -22.53
CA LYS A 253 23.46 6.53 -21.64
C LYS A 253 24.12 6.92 -20.31
N GLU A 254 25.14 7.77 -20.37
CA GLU A 254 25.89 8.23 -19.20
C GLU A 254 25.03 9.12 -18.28
N GLY A 255 24.10 9.87 -18.84
CA GLY A 255 23.16 10.69 -18.09
C GLY A 255 21.96 9.92 -17.50
N ALA A 256 21.79 8.63 -17.88
CA ALA A 256 20.74 7.77 -17.37
C ALA A 256 21.18 6.88 -16.19
N ILE A 257 22.48 6.83 -15.93
CA ILE A 257 23.12 6.08 -14.83
C ILE A 257 23.42 7.03 -13.68
#